data_7512f1ed08d614b1232c484bb6952bac
#
_entry.id   7512f1ed08d614b1232c484bb6952bac
#
_cell.length_a   1.000
_cell.length_b   1.000
_cell.length_c   1.000
_cell.angle_alpha   90.00
_cell.angle_beta   90.00
_cell.angle_gamma   90.00
#
_symmetry.space_group_name_H-M   'P 1'
#
loop_
_entity.id
_entity.type
_entity.pdbx_description
1 polymer ?
#
loop_
_entity_poly.entity_id
_entity_poly.type
_entity_poly.pdbx_seq_one_letter_code
_entity_poly.pdbx_strand_id
1 'polypeptide(L)'
;LPDQPMWGTVDGDSVLKLNRGNIAQLPDLKLLQTGYPLTAPQDFSRAAFVLPQKPSQTDLETMLQVSSRLGRLSRSASGQLAAYRADTLPEEVRQERHLVAIGERQGFPLPQALADPSGLVLEAGFLRRRERSQVQALPDQAGAVQAQVSPWNDERLLLGLTSQSATGLESIKQLFAKDGLFTQLAGDTVLVNPPLETPEPFNPNDGYTLTTLERTSPHTLDRRDLLSRTVAFLQAHWLLLPIGVVLIALIGYGISQMYLNRLTRSGEMR
;
A
#
# COMPACT_ATOMS: atom_id res chain seq x y z
N LEU A 1 -0.44 4.35 40.08
CA LEU A 1 0.83 5.05 40.32
C LEU A 1 0.66 6.48 39.83
N PRO A 2 0.99 7.50 40.62
CA PRO A 2 0.85 8.88 40.20
C PRO A 2 1.81 9.18 39.05
N ASP A 3 1.35 10.01 38.11
CA ASP A 3 2.09 10.54 36.97
C ASP A 3 3.44 11.12 37.39
N GLN A 4 4.48 10.32 37.32
CA GLN A 4 5.84 10.85 37.42
C GLN A 4 6.21 11.34 36.00
N PRO A 5 6.58 12.64 35.88
CA PRO A 5 7.07 13.11 34.59
C PRO A 5 8.35 12.35 34.23
N MET A 6 8.30 11.62 33.10
CA MET A 6 9.50 10.99 32.55
C MET A 6 10.37 12.07 31.93
N TRP A 7 11.54 12.28 32.52
CA TRP A 7 12.57 13.14 31.98
C TRP A 7 13.47 12.34 31.05
N GLY A 8 13.66 12.81 29.85
CA GLY A 8 14.66 12.28 28.91
C GLY A 8 15.60 13.44 28.52
N THR A 9 16.88 13.24 28.68
CA THR A 9 17.91 14.16 28.17
C THR A 9 18.44 13.59 26.87
N VAL A 10 18.46 14.40 25.82
CA VAL A 10 19.11 14.08 24.54
C VAL A 10 20.36 14.93 24.47
N ASP A 11 21.52 14.31 24.56
CA ASP A 11 22.81 14.99 24.45
C ASP A 11 23.08 15.42 23.00
N GLY A 12 23.86 16.50 22.81
CA GLY A 12 24.13 17.08 21.50
C GLY A 12 24.89 16.16 20.53
N ASP A 13 25.54 15.11 21.05
CA ASP A 13 26.26 14.07 20.33
C ASP A 13 25.43 12.77 20.14
N SER A 14 24.17 12.78 20.59
CA SER A 14 23.26 11.65 20.41
C SER A 14 23.01 11.41 18.92
N VAL A 15 23.24 10.17 18.47
CA VAL A 15 23.02 9.76 17.09
C VAL A 15 21.85 8.80 17.00
N LEU A 16 20.82 9.18 16.23
CA LEU A 16 19.72 8.30 15.91
C LEU A 16 20.04 7.51 14.62
N LYS A 17 20.42 6.24 14.76
CA LYS A 17 20.62 5.34 13.63
C LYS A 17 19.28 4.74 13.23
N LEU A 18 18.63 5.33 12.22
CA LEU A 18 17.41 4.76 11.63
C LEU A 18 17.77 3.68 10.64
N ASN A 19 17.40 2.45 10.96
CA ASN A 19 17.47 1.36 9.99
C ASN A 19 16.28 1.50 9.02
N ARG A 20 16.45 2.29 7.95
CA ARG A 20 15.40 2.48 6.93
C ARG A 20 15.32 1.24 6.07
N GLY A 21 14.36 0.38 6.36
CA GLY A 21 13.96 -0.66 5.41
C GLY A 21 13.32 0.01 4.19
N ASN A 22 14.00 -0.05 3.04
CA ASN A 22 13.41 0.38 1.76
C ASN A 22 12.49 -0.70 1.17
N ILE A 23 11.99 -1.59 2.02
CA ILE A 23 11.12 -2.70 1.67
C ILE A 23 9.82 -2.53 2.44
N ALA A 24 8.71 -2.51 1.75
CA ALA A 24 7.38 -2.56 2.33
C ALA A 24 6.61 -3.76 1.78
N GLN A 25 5.84 -4.41 2.63
CA GLN A 25 4.86 -5.41 2.18
C GLN A 25 3.55 -4.69 1.90
N LEU A 26 3.04 -4.85 0.69
CA LEU A 26 1.75 -4.32 0.26
C LEU A 26 0.88 -5.48 -0.26
N PRO A 27 -0.41 -5.41 -0.08
CA PRO A 27 -1.16 -4.41 0.68
C PRO A 27 -1.14 -4.71 2.19
N ASP A 28 -1.03 -3.66 3.02
CA ASP A 28 -1.19 -3.74 4.47
C ASP A 28 -1.84 -2.44 4.97
N LEU A 29 -3.07 -2.54 5.43
CA LEU A 29 -3.83 -1.42 5.99
C LEU A 29 -3.23 -0.87 7.29
N LYS A 30 -2.39 -1.64 7.99
CA LYS A 30 -1.66 -1.16 9.16
C LYS A 30 -0.75 0.02 8.81
N LEU A 31 -0.18 0.05 7.62
CA LEU A 31 0.66 1.15 7.15
C LEU A 31 -0.14 2.46 7.02
N LEU A 32 -1.45 2.37 6.74
CA LEU A 32 -2.33 3.52 6.63
C LEU A 32 -2.51 4.26 7.97
N GLN A 33 -2.30 3.59 9.10
CA GLN A 33 -2.33 4.22 10.41
C GLN A 33 -1.29 5.35 10.53
N THR A 34 -0.19 5.27 9.78
CA THR A 34 0.84 6.32 9.68
C THR A 34 0.69 7.17 8.41
N GLY A 35 -0.37 6.95 7.64
CA GLY A 35 -0.63 7.60 6.36
C GLY A 35 0.08 6.98 5.16
N TYR A 36 1.02 6.04 5.37
CA TYR A 36 1.76 5.44 4.26
C TYR A 36 0.89 4.47 3.46
N PRO A 37 1.00 4.44 2.11
CA PRO A 37 1.87 5.26 1.27
C PRO A 37 1.22 6.56 0.77
N LEU A 38 -0.03 6.86 1.14
CA LEU A 38 -0.81 7.97 0.61
C LEU A 38 -0.24 9.35 0.97
N THR A 39 0.39 9.46 2.15
CA THR A 39 1.07 10.67 2.62
C THR A 39 2.58 10.66 2.32
N ALA A 40 3.03 9.90 1.34
CA ALA A 40 4.42 9.83 0.93
C ALA A 40 4.56 10.14 -0.58
N PRO A 41 4.87 11.39 -0.98
CA PRO A 41 5.33 12.52 -0.12
C PRO A 41 4.22 13.16 0.71
N GLN A 42 4.64 13.93 1.71
CA GLN A 42 3.74 14.54 2.70
C GLN A 42 2.75 15.55 2.10
N ASP A 43 3.03 16.09 0.92
CA ASP A 43 2.18 17.01 0.17
C ASP A 43 1.05 16.34 -0.62
N PHE A 44 0.94 15.00 -0.56
CA PHE A 44 -0.02 14.19 -1.33
C PHE A 44 0.11 14.25 -2.84
N SER A 45 1.20 14.76 -3.40
CA SER A 45 1.39 14.88 -4.85
C SER A 45 1.29 13.54 -5.60
N ARG A 46 1.48 12.43 -4.90
CA ARG A 46 1.36 11.06 -5.42
C ARG A 46 0.09 10.33 -5.01
N ALA A 47 -0.90 11.04 -4.49
CA ALA A 47 -2.19 10.45 -4.14
C ALA A 47 -3.33 11.15 -4.91
N ALA A 48 -4.39 10.41 -5.22
CA ALA A 48 -5.60 10.97 -5.82
C ALA A 48 -6.84 10.20 -5.37
N PHE A 49 -7.94 10.92 -5.18
CA PHE A 49 -9.26 10.33 -4.99
C PHE A 49 -9.94 10.09 -6.33
N VAL A 50 -10.67 8.99 -6.41
CA VAL A 50 -11.53 8.66 -7.54
C VAL A 50 -12.94 8.41 -7.03
N LEU A 51 -13.88 9.19 -7.52
CA LEU A 51 -15.29 9.15 -7.18
C LEU A 51 -16.14 8.59 -8.33
N PRO A 52 -17.34 8.11 -8.08
CA PRO A 52 -18.29 7.77 -9.13
C PRO A 52 -18.48 8.90 -10.15
N GLN A 53 -18.95 8.58 -11.34
CA GLN A 53 -19.31 9.58 -12.35
C GLN A 53 -20.32 10.60 -11.83
N LYS A 54 -21.26 10.14 -10.99
CA LYS A 54 -22.23 10.96 -10.28
C LYS A 54 -22.11 10.68 -8.78
N PRO A 55 -21.20 11.37 -8.08
CA PRO A 55 -21.00 11.11 -6.66
C PRO A 55 -22.23 11.51 -5.85
N SER A 56 -22.60 10.65 -4.92
CA SER A 56 -23.64 10.93 -3.91
C SER A 56 -23.09 11.88 -2.83
N GLN A 57 -23.97 12.39 -2.00
CA GLN A 57 -23.57 13.17 -0.82
C GLN A 57 -22.68 12.33 0.10
N THR A 58 -23.02 11.06 0.32
CA THR A 58 -22.26 10.14 1.19
C THR A 58 -20.84 9.87 0.63
N ASP A 59 -20.70 9.76 -0.69
CA ASP A 59 -19.37 9.62 -1.33
C ASP A 59 -18.49 10.84 -1.02
N LEU A 60 -19.04 12.04 -1.18
CA LEU A 60 -18.33 13.30 -0.92
C LEU A 60 -17.98 13.47 0.56
N GLU A 61 -18.90 13.17 1.46
CA GLU A 61 -18.65 13.22 2.90
C GLU A 61 -17.59 12.22 3.33
N THR A 62 -17.61 11.00 2.76
CA THR A 62 -16.60 9.98 3.00
C THR A 62 -15.23 10.44 2.50
N MET A 63 -15.16 11.01 1.29
CA MET A 63 -13.94 11.59 0.75
C MET A 63 -13.37 12.68 1.67
N LEU A 64 -14.22 13.60 2.12
CA LEU A 64 -13.80 14.69 3.00
C LEU A 64 -13.30 14.16 4.36
N GLN A 65 -13.96 13.14 4.91
CA GLN A 65 -13.52 12.53 6.17
C GLN A 65 -12.19 11.82 6.04
N VAL A 66 -11.99 11.05 4.95
CA VAL A 66 -10.70 10.41 4.64
C VAL A 66 -9.61 11.45 4.43
N SER A 67 -9.89 12.51 3.66
CA SER A 67 -8.95 13.62 3.43
C SER A 67 -8.56 14.30 4.74
N SER A 68 -9.51 14.54 5.63
CA SER A 68 -9.26 15.12 6.95
C SER A 68 -8.35 14.21 7.79
N ARG A 69 -8.60 12.89 7.79
CA ARG A 69 -7.73 11.93 8.50
C ARG A 69 -6.32 11.92 7.95
N LEU A 70 -6.16 11.84 6.64
CA LEU A 70 -4.86 11.85 5.98
C LEU A 70 -4.13 13.19 6.21
N GLY A 71 -4.85 14.31 6.18
CA GLY A 71 -4.31 15.64 6.46
C GLY A 71 -3.71 15.74 7.87
N ARG A 72 -4.35 15.12 8.87
CA ARG A 72 -3.80 15.06 10.24
C ARG A 72 -2.53 14.22 10.35
N LEU A 73 -2.34 13.26 9.46
CA LEU A 73 -1.13 12.41 9.40
C LEU A 73 -0.01 13.04 8.57
N SER A 74 -0.34 14.04 7.76
CA SER A 74 0.63 14.82 6.99
C SER A 74 1.26 15.92 7.85
N ARG A 75 2.53 16.21 7.56
CA ARG A 75 3.26 17.33 8.17
C ARG A 75 3.51 18.47 7.19
N SER A 76 2.95 18.39 5.98
CA SER A 76 3.10 19.43 4.97
C SER A 76 2.18 20.62 5.27
N ALA A 77 2.68 21.82 5.07
CA ALA A 77 1.88 23.04 5.14
C ALA A 77 0.98 23.24 3.90
N SER A 78 1.25 22.54 2.82
CA SER A 78 0.47 22.57 1.57
C SER A 78 0.16 21.18 1.08
N GLY A 79 -1.07 20.95 0.60
CA GLY A 79 -1.50 19.68 0.05
C GLY A 79 -1.80 19.81 -1.44
N GLN A 80 -1.36 18.82 -2.23
CA GLN A 80 -1.62 18.68 -3.67
C GLN A 80 -2.58 17.51 -3.95
N LEU A 81 -3.43 17.19 -2.98
CA LEU A 81 -4.40 16.13 -3.09
C LEU A 81 -5.42 16.47 -4.19
N ALA A 82 -5.53 15.60 -5.19
CA ALA A 82 -6.44 15.74 -6.30
C ALA A 82 -7.63 14.77 -6.16
N ALA A 83 -8.78 15.16 -6.69
CA ALA A 83 -9.95 14.30 -6.80
C ALA A 83 -10.49 14.33 -8.23
N TYR A 84 -10.83 13.15 -8.74
CA TYR A 84 -11.34 12.95 -10.08
C TYR A 84 -12.64 12.15 -10.04
N ARG A 85 -13.49 12.32 -11.02
CA ARG A 85 -14.59 11.39 -11.30
C ARG A 85 -14.09 10.28 -12.20
N ALA A 86 -14.73 9.13 -12.14
CA ALA A 86 -14.35 7.95 -12.93
C ALA A 86 -14.21 8.21 -14.44
N ASP A 87 -15.09 9.07 -14.96
CA ASP A 87 -15.13 9.46 -16.39
C ASP A 87 -14.07 10.49 -16.80
N THR A 88 -13.45 11.18 -15.83
CA THR A 88 -12.47 12.24 -16.07
C THR A 88 -11.08 11.92 -15.52
N LEU A 89 -10.86 10.69 -15.04
CA LEU A 89 -9.57 10.26 -14.50
C LEU A 89 -8.53 10.14 -15.61
N PRO A 90 -7.46 10.98 -15.63
CA PRO A 90 -6.40 10.86 -16.61
C PRO A 90 -5.63 9.55 -16.48
N GLU A 91 -5.20 8.97 -17.59
CA GLU A 91 -4.43 7.73 -17.61
C GLU A 91 -3.10 7.85 -16.85
N GLU A 92 -2.43 9.00 -16.99
CA GLU A 92 -1.21 9.32 -16.25
C GLU A 92 -1.41 9.25 -14.72
N VAL A 93 -2.52 9.83 -14.22
CA VAL A 93 -2.86 9.80 -12.80
C VAL A 93 -3.13 8.36 -12.34
N ARG A 94 -3.80 7.57 -13.18
CA ARG A 94 -4.10 6.16 -12.90
C ARG A 94 -2.84 5.33 -12.74
N GLN A 95 -1.81 5.60 -13.55
CA GLN A 95 -0.55 4.87 -13.55
C GLN A 95 0.44 5.40 -12.51
N GLU A 96 0.50 6.71 -12.27
CA GLU A 96 1.56 7.30 -11.48
C GLU A 96 1.21 7.57 -10.02
N ARG A 97 -0.08 7.57 -9.66
CA ARG A 97 -0.52 7.91 -8.30
C ARG A 97 -1.07 6.70 -7.53
N HIS A 98 -0.97 6.77 -6.22
CA HIS A 98 -1.78 5.96 -5.33
C HIS A 98 -3.23 6.43 -5.44
N LEU A 99 -4.16 5.51 -5.57
CA LEU A 99 -5.57 5.85 -5.78
C LEU A 99 -6.41 5.48 -4.56
N VAL A 100 -7.34 6.35 -4.21
CA VAL A 100 -8.38 6.08 -3.21
C VAL A 100 -9.72 6.13 -3.92
N ALA A 101 -10.30 4.97 -4.21
CA ALA A 101 -11.57 4.83 -4.90
C ALA A 101 -12.71 4.70 -3.88
N ILE A 102 -13.72 5.56 -3.98
CA ILE A 102 -14.84 5.61 -3.04
C ILE A 102 -16.14 5.44 -3.82
N GLY A 103 -17.03 4.59 -3.35
CA GLY A 103 -18.36 4.47 -3.92
C GLY A 103 -19.07 3.19 -3.54
N GLU A 104 -20.39 3.22 -3.66
CA GLU A 104 -21.21 2.04 -3.55
C GLU A 104 -20.94 1.07 -4.72
N ARG A 105 -21.23 -0.20 -4.50
CA ARG A 105 -21.04 -1.26 -5.48
C ARG A 105 -21.55 -0.93 -6.89
N GLN A 106 -22.77 -0.40 -7.00
CA GLN A 106 -23.40 -0.13 -8.31
C GLN A 106 -22.75 1.02 -9.08
N GLY A 107 -22.05 1.91 -8.39
CA GLY A 107 -21.39 3.07 -8.96
C GLY A 107 -19.89 3.11 -8.71
N PHE A 108 -19.27 2.00 -8.28
CA PHE A 108 -17.87 2.00 -7.90
C PHE A 108 -16.97 2.48 -9.04
N PRO A 109 -16.11 3.49 -8.81
CA PRO A 109 -15.46 4.22 -9.88
C PRO A 109 -14.40 3.41 -10.64
N LEU A 110 -13.83 2.39 -10.01
CA LEU A 110 -12.74 1.57 -10.57
C LEU A 110 -13.06 0.07 -10.42
N PRO A 111 -14.06 -0.47 -11.17
CA PRO A 111 -14.49 -1.86 -11.02
C PRO A 111 -13.38 -2.87 -11.28
N GLN A 112 -12.38 -2.53 -12.12
CA GLN A 112 -11.21 -3.38 -12.36
C GLN A 112 -10.40 -3.62 -11.09
N ALA A 113 -10.45 -2.69 -10.16
CA ALA A 113 -9.80 -2.78 -8.87
C ALA A 113 -10.37 -3.91 -7.99
N LEU A 114 -11.63 -4.23 -8.16
CA LEU A 114 -12.34 -5.26 -7.39
C LEU A 114 -12.52 -6.56 -8.19
N ALA A 115 -11.75 -6.74 -9.26
CA ALA A 115 -11.78 -7.94 -10.10
C ALA A 115 -10.79 -9.03 -9.65
N ASP A 116 -9.86 -8.72 -8.75
CA ASP A 116 -8.88 -9.69 -8.25
C ASP A 116 -9.58 -10.75 -7.36
N PRO A 117 -9.57 -12.02 -7.75
CA PRO A 117 -10.24 -13.09 -7.01
C PRO A 117 -9.67 -13.33 -5.61
N SER A 118 -8.49 -12.81 -5.28
CA SER A 118 -7.91 -12.87 -3.94
C SER A 118 -8.43 -11.78 -2.99
N GLY A 119 -9.11 -10.76 -3.53
CA GLY A 119 -9.76 -9.68 -2.78
C GLY A 119 -11.27 -9.82 -2.73
N LEU A 120 -11.97 -8.72 -2.41
CA LEU A 120 -13.40 -8.61 -2.59
C LEU A 120 -13.68 -8.47 -4.07
N VAL A 121 -14.45 -9.39 -4.63
CA VAL A 121 -14.82 -9.36 -6.04
C VAL A 121 -16.15 -8.64 -6.19
N LEU A 122 -16.25 -7.76 -7.18
CA LEU A 122 -17.46 -6.97 -7.50
C LEU A 122 -18.50 -7.82 -8.23
N GLU A 123 -18.77 -9.03 -7.74
CA GLU A 123 -19.88 -9.87 -8.19
C GLU A 123 -21.15 -9.63 -7.36
N ALA A 124 -22.22 -10.32 -7.66
CA ALA A 124 -23.45 -10.22 -6.88
C ALA A 124 -23.18 -10.51 -5.39
N GLY A 125 -23.13 -9.46 -4.55
CA GLY A 125 -22.97 -9.57 -3.11
C GLY A 125 -21.55 -9.39 -2.58
N PHE A 126 -20.59 -8.90 -3.35
CA PHE A 126 -19.20 -8.77 -2.90
C PHE A 126 -18.68 -10.03 -2.23
N LEU A 127 -18.50 -11.08 -3.01
CA LEU A 127 -18.01 -12.34 -2.51
C LEU A 127 -16.47 -12.34 -2.49
N ARG A 128 -15.87 -12.68 -1.35
CA ARG A 128 -14.46 -13.00 -1.27
C ARG A 128 -14.28 -14.51 -1.28
N ARG A 129 -13.52 -15.04 -2.23
CA ARG A 129 -13.09 -16.44 -2.23
C ARG A 129 -11.84 -16.57 -1.35
N ARG A 130 -11.93 -17.33 -0.28
CA ARG A 130 -10.76 -17.84 0.43
C ARG A 130 -10.23 -19.08 -0.27
N GLU A 131 -8.92 -19.36 -0.15
CA GLU A 131 -8.22 -20.51 -0.76
C GLU A 131 -8.82 -21.89 -0.42
N ARG A 132 -9.74 -21.97 0.55
CA ARG A 132 -10.41 -23.20 0.97
C ARG A 132 -11.94 -23.11 0.90
N SER A 133 -12.46 -22.59 -0.18
CA SER A 133 -13.91 -22.65 -0.50
C SER A 133 -14.86 -21.87 0.40
N GLN A 134 -14.39 -21.02 1.31
CA GLN A 134 -15.28 -20.15 2.07
C GLN A 134 -15.52 -18.84 1.31
N VAL A 135 -16.74 -18.66 0.86
CA VAL A 135 -17.23 -17.41 0.27
C VAL A 135 -17.82 -16.58 1.39
N GLN A 136 -17.25 -15.42 1.65
CA GLN A 136 -17.77 -14.48 2.63
C GLN A 136 -18.52 -13.37 1.90
N ALA A 137 -19.82 -13.30 2.10
CA ALA A 137 -20.62 -12.20 1.58
C ALA A 137 -20.43 -10.94 2.46
N LEU A 138 -20.34 -9.76 1.82
CA LEU A 138 -20.36 -8.49 2.53
C LEU A 138 -21.80 -8.20 2.98
N PRO A 139 -22.05 -7.99 4.27
CA PRO A 139 -23.38 -7.56 4.75
C PRO A 139 -23.78 -6.20 4.14
N ASP A 140 -25.08 -6.00 3.88
CA ASP A 140 -25.58 -4.79 3.21
C ASP A 140 -25.26 -3.49 3.95
N GLN A 141 -25.16 -3.55 5.28
CA GLN A 141 -24.87 -2.39 6.11
C GLN A 141 -23.37 -2.23 6.45
N ALA A 142 -22.55 -3.21 6.09
CA ALA A 142 -21.12 -3.14 6.34
C ALA A 142 -20.40 -2.34 5.25
N GLY A 143 -19.43 -1.55 5.69
CA GLY A 143 -18.45 -0.95 4.81
C GLY A 143 -17.24 -1.85 4.63
N ALA A 144 -16.58 -1.78 3.47
CA ALA A 144 -15.35 -2.50 3.19
C ALA A 144 -14.24 -1.53 2.83
N VAL A 145 -13.11 -1.65 3.50
CA VAL A 145 -11.86 -0.96 3.19
C VAL A 145 -10.87 -2.01 2.71
N GLN A 146 -10.53 -1.96 1.44
CA GLN A 146 -9.62 -2.92 0.81
C GLN A 146 -8.41 -2.20 0.25
N ALA A 147 -7.23 -2.63 0.66
CA ALA A 147 -5.97 -2.21 0.07
C ALA A 147 -5.49 -3.29 -0.90
N GLN A 148 -5.02 -2.88 -2.05
CA GLN A 148 -4.39 -3.76 -3.03
C GLN A 148 -3.31 -3.03 -3.81
N VAL A 149 -2.43 -3.80 -4.44
CA VAL A 149 -1.50 -3.26 -5.42
C VAL A 149 -2.30 -2.79 -6.63
N SER A 150 -1.99 -1.62 -7.16
CA SER A 150 -2.69 -1.09 -8.32
C SER A 150 -2.51 -2.03 -9.52
N PRO A 151 -3.59 -2.39 -10.24
CA PRO A 151 -3.49 -3.22 -11.44
C PRO A 151 -2.79 -2.51 -12.62
N TRP A 152 -2.57 -1.20 -12.53
CA TRP A 152 -1.91 -0.41 -13.58
C TRP A 152 -0.43 -0.13 -13.28
N ASN A 153 0.00 -0.26 -12.02
CA ASN A 153 1.38 -0.05 -11.61
C ASN A 153 1.62 -0.77 -10.27
N ASP A 154 2.50 -1.75 -10.27
CA ASP A 154 2.83 -2.58 -9.11
C ASP A 154 3.54 -1.82 -7.97
N GLU A 155 4.04 -0.61 -8.25
CA GLU A 155 4.60 0.29 -7.23
C GLU A 155 3.55 1.18 -6.56
N ARG A 156 2.28 1.08 -6.95
CA ARG A 156 1.21 1.93 -6.44
C ARG A 156 0.18 1.13 -5.66
N LEU A 157 -0.39 1.81 -4.67
CA LEU A 157 -1.49 1.29 -3.89
C LEU A 157 -2.81 1.78 -4.47
N LEU A 158 -3.79 0.89 -4.50
CA LEU A 158 -5.19 1.20 -4.67
C LEU A 158 -5.93 0.88 -3.38
N LEU A 159 -6.53 1.88 -2.78
CA LEU A 159 -7.40 1.76 -1.61
C LEU A 159 -8.86 1.86 -2.08
N GLY A 160 -9.58 0.77 -2.02
CA GLY A 160 -11.02 0.73 -2.30
C GLY A 160 -11.83 0.91 -1.02
N LEU A 161 -12.69 1.91 -1.01
CA LEU A 161 -13.66 2.19 0.04
C LEU A 161 -15.05 1.95 -0.55
N THR A 162 -15.64 0.82 -0.22
CA THR A 162 -16.85 0.37 -0.90
C THR A 162 -17.87 -0.25 0.05
N SER A 163 -19.11 -0.33 -0.40
CA SER A 163 -20.21 -0.93 0.36
C SER A 163 -21.32 -1.37 -0.58
N GLN A 164 -22.27 -2.12 -0.08
CA GLN A 164 -23.49 -2.43 -0.83
C GLN A 164 -24.53 -1.31 -0.77
N SER A 165 -24.45 -0.44 0.23
CA SER A 165 -25.43 0.63 0.48
C SER A 165 -24.77 1.88 1.06
N ALA A 166 -25.49 3.01 1.05
CA ALA A 166 -25.05 4.24 1.68
C ALA A 166 -24.73 4.08 3.18
N THR A 167 -25.43 3.20 3.89
CA THR A 167 -25.17 2.90 5.32
C THR A 167 -23.79 2.30 5.51
N GLY A 168 -23.34 1.45 4.60
CA GLY A 168 -22.01 0.89 4.66
C GLY A 168 -20.92 1.94 4.41
N LEU A 169 -21.14 2.91 3.51
CA LEU A 169 -20.21 4.04 3.35
C LEU A 169 -20.18 4.93 4.59
N GLU A 170 -21.31 5.12 5.26
CA GLU A 170 -21.34 5.81 6.55
C GLU A 170 -20.49 5.09 7.60
N SER A 171 -20.52 3.74 7.63
CA SER A 171 -19.65 2.96 8.51
C SER A 171 -18.16 3.19 8.22
N ILE A 172 -17.79 3.32 6.95
CA ILE A 172 -16.41 3.67 6.54
C ILE A 172 -16.07 5.09 7.03
N LYS A 173 -16.98 6.05 6.88
CA LYS A 173 -16.79 7.42 7.38
C LYS A 173 -16.48 7.42 8.88
N GLN A 174 -17.20 6.61 9.67
CA GLN A 174 -16.96 6.46 11.11
C GLN A 174 -15.60 5.84 11.42
N LEU A 175 -15.12 4.88 10.62
CA LEU A 175 -13.77 4.33 10.77
C LEU A 175 -12.70 5.43 10.68
N PHE A 176 -12.80 6.32 9.70
CA PHE A 176 -11.84 7.41 9.54
C PHE A 176 -12.05 8.56 10.51
N ALA A 177 -13.24 8.70 11.09
CA ALA A 177 -13.55 9.72 12.10
C ALA A 177 -12.92 9.37 13.46
N LYS A 178 -13.04 8.11 13.87
CA LYS A 178 -12.72 7.64 15.23
C LYS A 178 -11.31 7.07 15.32
N ASP A 179 -10.53 7.59 16.25
CA ASP A 179 -9.15 7.11 16.46
C ASP A 179 -9.12 5.65 16.91
N GLY A 180 -10.03 5.26 17.80
CA GLY A 180 -10.13 3.89 18.30
C GLY A 180 -10.40 2.84 17.22
N LEU A 181 -11.15 3.18 16.17
CA LEU A 181 -11.36 2.31 15.02
C LEU A 181 -10.17 2.35 14.06
N PHE A 182 -9.69 3.54 13.75
CA PHE A 182 -8.62 3.73 12.77
C PHE A 182 -7.31 3.03 13.17
N THR A 183 -6.98 3.01 14.45
CA THR A 183 -5.79 2.33 14.98
C THR A 183 -5.89 0.81 14.97
N GLN A 184 -7.07 0.24 14.70
CA GLN A 184 -7.27 -1.20 14.54
C GLN A 184 -7.11 -1.68 13.10
N LEU A 185 -6.87 -0.79 12.14
CA LEU A 185 -6.62 -1.17 10.74
C LEU A 185 -5.45 -2.14 10.64
N ALA A 186 -5.68 -3.30 10.03
CA ALA A 186 -4.68 -4.33 9.77
C ALA A 186 -5.10 -5.20 8.58
N GLY A 187 -4.16 -5.99 8.07
CA GLY A 187 -4.42 -6.86 6.93
C GLY A 187 -4.61 -6.12 5.61
N ASP A 188 -5.18 -6.79 4.63
CA ASP A 188 -5.45 -6.22 3.30
C ASP A 188 -6.87 -5.69 3.16
N THR A 189 -7.80 -6.22 3.95
CA THR A 189 -9.21 -5.84 3.90
C THR A 189 -9.80 -5.80 5.31
N VAL A 190 -10.54 -4.74 5.59
CA VAL A 190 -11.28 -4.56 6.84
C VAL A 190 -12.74 -4.32 6.51
N LEU A 191 -13.62 -5.10 7.14
CA LEU A 191 -15.05 -4.86 7.13
C LEU A 191 -15.42 -4.05 8.37
N VAL A 192 -16.15 -2.97 8.17
CA VAL A 192 -16.64 -2.09 9.22
C VAL A 192 -18.12 -2.37 9.42
N ASN A 193 -18.45 -3.00 10.52
CA ASN A 193 -19.83 -3.36 10.84
C ASN A 193 -20.45 -2.27 11.72
N PRO A 194 -21.65 -1.78 11.40
CA PRO A 194 -22.36 -0.86 12.27
C PRO A 194 -22.79 -1.53 13.57
N PRO A 195 -23.09 -0.78 14.63
CA PRO A 195 -23.61 -1.33 15.86
C PRO A 195 -24.95 -2.04 15.62
N LEU A 196 -25.10 -3.21 16.20
CA LEU A 196 -26.33 -4.01 16.14
C LEU A 196 -27.34 -3.55 17.20
N GLU A 197 -26.84 -2.99 18.29
CA GLU A 197 -27.63 -2.50 19.43
C GLU A 197 -27.21 -1.07 19.77
N THR A 198 -28.00 -0.41 20.60
CA THR A 198 -27.66 0.92 21.12
C THR A 198 -26.31 0.82 21.84
N PRO A 199 -25.29 1.60 21.45
CA PRO A 199 -23.98 1.53 22.07
C PRO A 199 -24.02 1.82 23.55
N GLU A 200 -23.23 1.08 24.32
CA GLU A 200 -23.06 1.39 25.75
C GLU A 200 -22.47 2.79 25.93
N PRO A 201 -22.93 3.54 26.95
CA PRO A 201 -22.31 4.80 27.32
C PRO A 201 -20.80 4.61 27.51
N PHE A 202 -20.00 5.51 26.93
CA PHE A 202 -18.53 5.47 26.98
C PHE A 202 -17.83 4.43 26.09
N ASN A 203 -18.54 3.75 25.19
CA ASN A 203 -17.90 2.93 24.19
C ASN A 203 -17.12 3.81 23.19
N PRO A 204 -15.77 3.74 23.12
CA PRO A 204 -14.97 4.62 22.28
C PRO A 204 -15.21 4.41 20.78
N ASN A 205 -15.78 3.28 20.41
CA ASN A 205 -16.06 2.91 19.03
C ASN A 205 -17.55 3.09 18.68
N ASP A 206 -18.39 3.60 19.58
CA ASP A 206 -19.85 3.71 19.43
C ASP A 206 -20.51 2.41 18.91
N GLY A 207 -20.03 1.27 19.36
CA GLY A 207 -20.52 -0.05 18.98
C GLY A 207 -20.10 -0.55 17.59
N TYR A 208 -19.35 0.22 16.82
CA TYR A 208 -18.76 -0.26 15.56
C TYR A 208 -17.72 -1.34 15.81
N THR A 209 -17.71 -2.38 14.98
CA THR A 209 -16.77 -3.48 15.07
C THR A 209 -16.03 -3.66 13.75
N LEU A 210 -14.78 -4.11 13.82
CA LEU A 210 -13.95 -4.39 12.67
C LEU A 210 -13.73 -5.88 12.50
N THR A 211 -13.85 -6.37 11.26
CA THR A 211 -13.46 -7.72 10.89
C THR A 211 -12.32 -7.62 9.89
N THR A 212 -11.13 -8.04 10.32
CA THR A 212 -9.93 -8.02 9.50
C THR A 212 -9.82 -9.30 8.67
N LEU A 213 -9.49 -9.15 7.39
CA LEU A 213 -9.20 -10.23 6.46
C LEU A 213 -7.77 -10.05 5.95
N GLU A 214 -7.02 -11.13 5.86
CA GLU A 214 -5.63 -11.10 5.43
C GLU A 214 -5.44 -11.89 4.13
N ARG A 215 -4.53 -11.43 3.32
CA ARG A 215 -4.09 -12.09 2.10
C ARG A 215 -2.99 -13.09 2.42
N THR A 216 -2.98 -14.22 1.72
CA THR A 216 -2.00 -15.27 1.95
C THR A 216 -0.63 -14.95 1.38
N SER A 217 -0.55 -14.03 0.41
CA SER A 217 0.70 -13.68 -0.28
C SER A 217 0.81 -12.17 -0.48
N PRO A 218 1.45 -11.44 0.45
CA PRO A 218 1.70 -10.03 0.28
C PRO A 218 2.72 -9.80 -0.84
N HIS A 219 2.51 -8.73 -1.60
CA HIS A 219 3.50 -8.24 -2.57
C HIS A 219 4.58 -7.43 -1.84
N THR A 220 5.84 -7.77 -2.08
CA THR A 220 6.97 -7.03 -1.48
C THR A 220 7.40 -5.92 -2.41
N LEU A 221 7.17 -4.68 -2.01
CA LEU A 221 7.67 -3.50 -2.70
C LEU A 221 9.10 -3.22 -2.24
N ASP A 222 10.06 -3.39 -3.14
CA ASP A 222 11.48 -3.09 -2.91
C ASP A 222 11.87 -1.83 -3.66
N ARG A 223 12.00 -0.71 -2.92
CA ARG A 223 12.42 0.60 -3.46
C ARG A 223 13.93 0.84 -3.42
N ARG A 224 14.73 -0.21 -3.27
CA ARG A 224 16.18 -0.06 -3.32
C ARG A 224 16.62 0.18 -4.76
N ASP A 225 17.56 1.10 -4.94
CA ASP A 225 18.24 1.33 -6.22
C ASP A 225 18.94 0.05 -6.70
N LEU A 226 19.14 -0.08 -8.00
CA LEU A 226 19.82 -1.23 -8.60
C LEU A 226 21.16 -1.52 -7.91
N LEU A 227 21.93 -0.48 -7.59
CA LEU A 227 23.19 -0.61 -6.84
C LEU A 227 22.98 -1.20 -5.45
N SER A 228 21.97 -0.72 -4.72
CA SER A 228 21.66 -1.24 -3.38
C SER A 228 21.13 -2.67 -3.43
N ARG A 229 20.41 -3.06 -4.48
CA ARG A 229 19.96 -4.44 -4.71
C ARG A 229 21.14 -5.36 -5.01
N THR A 230 22.08 -4.92 -5.87
CA THR A 230 23.28 -5.70 -6.18
C THR A 230 24.19 -5.86 -4.97
N VAL A 231 24.39 -4.81 -4.19
CA VAL A 231 25.18 -4.87 -2.95
C VAL A 231 24.51 -5.82 -1.93
N ALA A 232 23.21 -5.72 -1.73
CA ALA A 232 22.48 -6.62 -0.83
C ALA A 232 22.55 -8.08 -1.30
N PHE A 233 22.45 -8.34 -2.60
CA PHE A 233 22.62 -9.67 -3.18
C PHE A 233 24.03 -10.23 -2.95
N LEU A 234 25.06 -9.42 -3.20
CA LEU A 234 26.45 -9.80 -2.95
C LEU A 234 26.74 -10.04 -1.46
N GLN A 235 26.15 -9.24 -0.57
CA GLN A 235 26.25 -9.46 0.88
C GLN A 235 25.56 -10.75 1.32
N ALA A 236 24.38 -11.05 0.77
CA ALA A 236 23.65 -12.28 1.06
C ALA A 236 24.40 -13.53 0.51
N HIS A 237 25.14 -13.36 -0.57
CA HIS A 237 25.83 -14.43 -1.28
C HIS A 237 27.33 -14.11 -1.42
N TRP A 238 27.96 -13.73 -0.32
CA TRP A 238 29.35 -13.27 -0.30
C TRP A 238 30.35 -14.25 -0.94
N LEU A 239 30.04 -15.57 -0.93
CA LEU A 239 30.82 -16.60 -1.58
C LEU A 239 30.86 -16.46 -3.12
N LEU A 240 29.90 -15.78 -3.73
CA LEU A 240 29.90 -15.54 -5.18
C LEU A 240 30.96 -14.53 -5.60
N LEU A 241 31.41 -13.65 -4.69
CA LEU A 241 32.47 -12.66 -4.97
C LEU A 241 33.81 -13.31 -5.37
N PRO A 242 34.41 -14.21 -4.54
CA PRO A 242 35.66 -14.84 -4.91
C PRO A 242 35.52 -15.77 -6.13
N ILE A 243 34.40 -16.45 -6.30
CA ILE A 243 34.10 -17.28 -7.48
C ILE A 243 34.06 -16.41 -8.74
N GLY A 244 33.38 -15.28 -8.69
CA GLY A 244 33.27 -14.31 -9.78
C GLY A 244 34.65 -13.76 -10.20
N VAL A 245 35.49 -13.41 -9.22
CA VAL A 245 36.87 -12.94 -9.48
C VAL A 245 37.69 -14.00 -10.17
N VAL A 246 37.64 -15.26 -9.72
CA VAL A 246 38.36 -16.38 -10.35
C VAL A 246 37.90 -16.61 -11.79
N LEU A 247 36.59 -16.58 -12.03
CA LEU A 247 36.01 -16.73 -13.38
C LEU A 247 36.47 -15.61 -14.32
N ILE A 248 36.43 -14.36 -13.87
CA ILE A 248 36.91 -13.21 -14.65
C ILE A 248 38.41 -13.35 -14.99
N ALA A 249 39.21 -13.78 -14.01
CA ALA A 249 40.64 -14.02 -14.23
C ALA A 249 40.89 -15.13 -15.25
N LEU A 250 40.15 -16.24 -15.20
CA LEU A 250 40.25 -17.33 -16.17
C LEU A 250 39.81 -16.90 -17.58
N ILE A 251 38.72 -16.14 -17.70
CA ILE A 251 38.29 -15.60 -18.99
C ILE A 251 39.33 -14.64 -19.55
N GLY A 252 39.85 -13.72 -18.73
CA GLY A 252 40.93 -12.80 -19.11
C GLY A 252 42.20 -13.52 -19.58
N TYR A 253 42.58 -14.57 -18.86
CA TYR A 253 43.71 -15.43 -19.25
C TYR A 253 43.42 -16.12 -20.59
N GLY A 254 42.26 -16.70 -20.80
CA GLY A 254 41.87 -17.35 -22.05
C GLY A 254 41.91 -16.40 -23.26
N ILE A 255 41.38 -15.18 -23.09
CA ILE A 255 41.39 -14.14 -24.13
C ILE A 255 42.84 -13.73 -24.44
N SER A 256 43.70 -13.55 -23.42
CA SER A 256 45.10 -13.21 -23.58
C SER A 256 45.85 -14.29 -24.35
N GLN A 257 45.64 -15.55 -24.03
CA GLN A 257 46.22 -16.70 -24.73
C GLN A 257 45.78 -16.77 -26.20
N MET A 258 44.50 -16.53 -26.47
CA MET A 258 43.98 -16.48 -27.84
C MET A 258 44.62 -15.35 -28.65
N TYR A 259 44.83 -14.19 -28.04
CA TYR A 259 45.46 -13.05 -28.69
C TYR A 259 46.96 -13.33 -28.99
N LEU A 260 47.69 -13.87 -28.03
CA LEU A 260 49.08 -14.24 -28.19
C LEU A 260 49.26 -15.32 -29.28
N ASN A 261 48.42 -16.35 -29.30
CA ASN A 261 48.48 -17.40 -30.34
C ASN A 261 48.16 -16.87 -31.75
N ARG A 262 47.34 -15.81 -31.86
CA ARG A 262 47.13 -15.14 -33.14
C ARG A 262 48.35 -14.34 -33.60
N LEU A 263 49.07 -13.68 -32.69
CA LEU A 263 50.27 -12.90 -33.01
C LEU A 263 51.44 -13.82 -33.44
N THR A 264 51.63 -14.95 -32.76
CA THR A 264 52.69 -15.93 -33.13
C THR A 264 52.42 -16.54 -34.49
N ARG A 265 51.17 -16.89 -34.84
CA ARG A 265 50.80 -17.39 -36.19
C ARG A 265 50.96 -16.36 -37.29
N SER A 266 50.83 -15.08 -37.00
CA SER A 266 51.05 -14.00 -37.99
C SER A 266 52.50 -13.68 -38.21
N GLY A 267 53.42 -14.06 -37.28
CA GLY A 267 54.85 -13.87 -37.39
C GLY A 267 55.60 -14.97 -38.20
N GLU A 268 54.98 -16.16 -38.33
CA GLU A 268 55.59 -17.27 -39.13
C GLU A 268 55.26 -17.18 -40.63
N MET A 269 54.46 -16.24 -41.08
CA MET A 269 54.14 -16.03 -42.51
C MET A 269 54.86 -14.81 -43.12
N ARG A 270 56.02 -14.39 -42.57
CA ARG A 270 56.83 -13.35 -43.19
C ARG A 270 58.21 -13.88 -43.47
#